data_5a71676c200ecac5476743a2b7991893
#
_entry.id   5a71676c200ecac5476743a2b7991893
#
_cell.length_a   1.000
_cell.length_b   1.000
_cell.length_c   1.000
_cell.angle_alpha   90.00
_cell.angle_beta   90.00
_cell.angle_gamma   90.00
#
_symmetry.space_group_name_H-M   'P 1'
#
loop_
_entity.id
_entity.type
_entity.pdbx_description
1 polymer ?
#
loop_
_entity_poly.entity_id
_entity_poly.type
_entity_poly.pdbx_seq_one_letter_code
_entity_poly.pdbx_strand_id
1 'polypeptide(L)'
;MTLFKACLTGDEPGAASLVSEMVSKSQPSAIWAILMHAAAWNEQRDFDTPHSTIITHSIHRMIQELGPNSDILATKPPSSKLKTPNDLSEPLQKALLERLALHLAAIDHWVSERGPRYNVDTRLDSLDMTMGNYTQSIRKQAQMSALSFALRLGSREDPVRLRRTTASLAAEDPDSLGHGFIMPMSLMTELPSSDYKLPFQAVLWHLTDYLVRKVPQKQPDGFKIDDQMDRMAPPTSLSKHKSLIATSIFEYGVLGHNGIFAQRIAAAAKSGLVHSYTVDWLLDRLHQNIGTKPLTTQQLSIEKLIRKKPGTNWDQLPSGIDLPNSGKVRLWLVKSATDYWDKMMDLEAGVFEEVIPDISKKDWPIVKAAQYAMSALNGASRASHVIIFTQAVWSLAEQGLIDNSLAALQVHRMLKQYLKGR
;
A
#
# COMPACT_ATOMS: atom_id res chain seq x y z
N MET A 1 -14.80 10.62 -23.47
CA MET A 1 -14.77 10.63 -21.96
C MET A 1 -13.32 10.47 -21.54
N THR A 2 -12.87 11.11 -20.44
CA THR A 2 -11.52 10.92 -19.90
C THR A 2 -11.54 9.85 -18.82
N LEU A 3 -10.40 9.17 -18.58
CA LEU A 3 -10.27 8.16 -17.52
C LEU A 3 -10.70 8.73 -16.14
N PHE A 4 -10.22 9.92 -15.79
CA PHE A 4 -10.62 10.59 -14.55
C PHE A 4 -12.14 10.76 -14.44
N LYS A 5 -12.78 11.25 -15.51
CA LYS A 5 -14.24 11.43 -15.52
C LYS A 5 -14.97 10.09 -15.42
N ALA A 6 -14.51 9.05 -16.10
CA ALA A 6 -15.10 7.72 -16.01
C ALA A 6 -15.07 7.19 -14.56
N CYS A 7 -13.93 7.37 -13.85
CA CYS A 7 -13.85 7.01 -12.44
C CYS A 7 -14.87 7.78 -11.59
N LEU A 8 -14.94 9.12 -11.72
CA LEU A 8 -15.83 9.94 -10.89
C LEU A 8 -17.32 9.75 -11.17
N THR A 9 -17.69 9.28 -12.37
CA THR A 9 -19.10 9.07 -12.75
C THR A 9 -19.57 7.63 -12.57
N GLY A 10 -18.75 6.75 -12.02
CA GLY A 10 -19.11 5.34 -11.78
C GLY A 10 -19.16 4.49 -13.05
N ASP A 11 -18.51 4.92 -14.14
CA ASP A 11 -18.46 4.16 -15.39
C ASP A 11 -17.32 3.11 -15.34
N GLU A 12 -17.56 2.03 -14.59
CA GLU A 12 -16.59 0.96 -14.39
C GLU A 12 -16.08 0.35 -15.72
N PRO A 13 -16.95 -0.05 -16.68
CA PRO A 13 -16.48 -0.59 -17.94
C PRO A 13 -15.70 0.41 -18.78
N GLY A 14 -16.14 1.69 -18.79
CA GLY A 14 -15.44 2.76 -19.48
C GLY A 14 -14.07 3.06 -18.89
N ALA A 15 -13.95 3.07 -17.55
CA ALA A 15 -12.68 3.28 -16.87
C ALA A 15 -11.68 2.16 -17.18
N ALA A 16 -12.08 0.88 -17.12
CA ALA A 16 -11.23 -0.25 -17.45
C ALA A 16 -10.80 -0.23 -18.95
N SER A 17 -11.73 0.06 -19.86
CA SER A 17 -11.43 0.16 -21.29
C SER A 17 -10.44 1.27 -21.59
N LEU A 18 -10.60 2.45 -20.99
CA LEU A 18 -9.70 3.57 -21.17
C LEU A 18 -8.29 3.29 -20.64
N VAL A 19 -8.15 2.65 -19.48
CA VAL A 19 -6.84 2.21 -18.98
C VAL A 19 -6.19 1.25 -19.97
N SER A 20 -6.92 0.25 -20.45
CA SER A 20 -6.44 -0.73 -21.41
C SER A 20 -5.92 -0.08 -22.71
N GLU A 21 -6.62 0.94 -23.19
CA GLU A 21 -6.20 1.74 -24.36
C GLU A 21 -4.97 2.60 -24.05
N MET A 22 -4.93 3.25 -22.87
CA MET A 22 -3.85 4.16 -22.48
C MET A 22 -2.53 3.42 -22.23
N VAL A 23 -2.56 2.21 -21.66
CA VAL A 23 -1.36 1.38 -21.42
C VAL A 23 -0.54 1.18 -22.69
N SER A 24 -1.21 1.02 -23.83
CA SER A 24 -0.53 0.85 -25.12
C SER A 24 -0.02 2.14 -25.77
N LYS A 25 -0.50 3.31 -25.32
CA LYS A 25 -0.27 4.61 -25.99
C LYS A 25 0.42 5.68 -25.14
N SER A 26 0.45 5.53 -23.83
CA SER A 26 0.82 6.60 -22.90
C SER A 26 1.99 6.23 -21.99
N GLN A 27 2.69 7.25 -21.49
CA GLN A 27 3.71 7.02 -20.48
C GLN A 27 3.04 6.57 -19.16
N PRO A 28 3.56 5.55 -18.48
CA PRO A 28 2.99 5.02 -17.23
C PRO A 28 2.77 6.08 -16.14
N SER A 29 3.66 7.07 -16.05
CA SER A 29 3.55 8.16 -15.07
C SER A 29 2.28 9.01 -15.23
N ALA A 30 1.81 9.22 -16.48
CA ALA A 30 0.58 9.96 -16.73
C ALA A 30 -0.66 9.17 -16.28
N ILE A 31 -0.68 7.87 -16.51
CA ILE A 31 -1.77 6.99 -16.05
C ILE A 31 -1.84 7.04 -14.52
N TRP A 32 -0.69 6.90 -13.84
CA TRP A 32 -0.62 6.96 -12.37
C TRP A 32 -1.07 8.29 -11.81
N ALA A 33 -0.67 9.40 -12.41
CA ALA A 33 -1.13 10.72 -12.00
C ALA A 33 -2.68 10.83 -12.07
N ILE A 34 -3.30 10.28 -13.12
CA ILE A 34 -4.76 10.27 -13.28
C ILE A 34 -5.43 9.36 -12.24
N LEU A 35 -4.91 8.16 -12.02
CA LEU A 35 -5.47 7.21 -11.05
C LEU A 35 -5.33 7.74 -9.62
N MET A 36 -4.19 8.32 -9.26
CA MET A 36 -4.02 8.99 -7.96
C MET A 36 -4.93 10.21 -7.81
N HIS A 37 -5.19 10.94 -8.90
CA HIS A 37 -6.17 12.03 -8.91
C HIS A 37 -7.56 11.51 -8.55
N ALA A 38 -8.02 10.43 -9.18
CA ALA A 38 -9.31 9.81 -8.88
C ALA A 38 -9.36 9.26 -7.45
N ALA A 39 -8.29 8.61 -6.98
CA ALA A 39 -8.19 8.12 -5.62
C ALA A 39 -8.27 9.23 -4.56
N ALA A 40 -7.68 10.41 -4.85
CA ALA A 40 -7.75 11.57 -3.97
C ALA A 40 -9.16 12.21 -3.88
N TRP A 41 -10.06 11.85 -4.79
CA TRP A 41 -11.47 12.23 -4.73
C TRP A 41 -12.34 11.25 -3.95
N ASN A 42 -11.79 10.18 -3.39
CA ASN A 42 -12.56 9.23 -2.60
C ASN A 42 -13.08 9.87 -1.30
N GLU A 43 -14.39 9.84 -1.12
CA GLU A 43 -15.07 10.18 0.12
C GLU A 43 -15.38 8.91 0.90
N GLN A 44 -14.51 8.50 1.81
CA GLN A 44 -14.80 7.36 2.67
C GLN A 44 -15.44 7.83 3.98
N ARG A 45 -16.75 7.60 4.11
CA ARG A 45 -17.54 8.11 5.24
C ARG A 45 -17.48 7.21 6.47
N ASP A 46 -17.43 5.87 6.25
CA ASP A 46 -17.65 4.90 7.33
C ASP A 46 -16.44 4.74 8.26
N PHE A 47 -15.20 4.88 7.74
CA PHE A 47 -13.97 4.61 8.49
C PHE A 47 -13.04 5.81 8.62
N ASP A 48 -13.41 6.96 8.11
CA ASP A 48 -12.60 8.18 8.11
C ASP A 48 -11.17 7.99 7.58
N THR A 49 -10.94 6.92 6.82
CA THR A 49 -9.65 6.60 6.19
C THR A 49 -9.87 6.14 4.76
N PRO A 50 -9.41 6.92 3.77
CA PRO A 50 -9.64 6.62 2.36
C PRO A 50 -8.73 5.49 1.88
N HIS A 51 -9.22 4.27 1.93
CA HIS A 51 -8.46 3.08 1.52
C HIS A 51 -8.09 3.06 0.04
N SER A 52 -8.83 3.78 -0.82
CA SER A 52 -8.53 3.88 -2.25
C SER A 52 -7.12 4.39 -2.56
N THR A 53 -6.62 5.35 -1.79
CA THR A 53 -5.26 5.87 -1.94
C THR A 53 -4.20 4.84 -1.52
N ILE A 54 -4.51 4.05 -0.47
CA ILE A 54 -3.63 2.98 0.01
C ILE A 54 -3.60 1.81 -0.99
N ILE A 55 -4.76 1.45 -1.57
CA ILE A 55 -4.86 0.43 -2.64
C ILE A 55 -4.07 0.89 -3.87
N THR A 56 -4.26 2.13 -4.31
CA THR A 56 -3.55 2.68 -5.46
C THR A 56 -2.04 2.59 -5.26
N HIS A 57 -1.53 2.97 -4.09
CA HIS A 57 -0.14 2.76 -3.73
C HIS A 57 0.26 1.28 -3.82
N SER A 58 -0.51 0.38 -3.22
CA SER A 58 -0.14 -1.05 -3.17
C SER A 58 -0.13 -1.68 -4.56
N ILE A 59 -1.11 -1.37 -5.42
CA ILE A 59 -1.12 -1.86 -6.80
C ILE A 59 0.04 -1.27 -7.61
N HIS A 60 0.37 0.01 -7.43
CA HIS A 60 1.53 0.60 -8.08
C HIS A 60 2.82 -0.12 -7.70
N ARG A 61 3.02 -0.39 -6.41
CA ARG A 61 4.17 -1.17 -5.94
C ARG A 61 4.19 -2.58 -6.52
N MET A 62 3.05 -3.28 -6.55
CA MET A 62 2.97 -4.61 -7.19
C MET A 62 3.41 -4.56 -8.66
N ILE A 63 2.96 -3.57 -9.42
CA ILE A 63 3.33 -3.41 -10.83
C ILE A 63 4.83 -3.11 -10.99
N GLN A 64 5.39 -2.23 -10.15
CA GLN A 64 6.83 -1.95 -10.17
C GLN A 64 7.66 -3.19 -9.86
N GLU A 65 7.23 -3.99 -8.90
CA GLU A 65 7.89 -5.23 -8.49
C GLU A 65 7.73 -6.37 -9.51
N LEU A 66 6.74 -6.30 -10.40
CA LEU A 66 6.54 -7.21 -11.54
C LEU A 66 7.20 -6.70 -12.83
N GLY A 67 7.81 -5.52 -12.83
CA GLY A 67 8.40 -4.90 -14.02
C GLY A 67 9.56 -5.70 -14.62
N PRO A 68 9.95 -5.40 -15.86
CA PRO A 68 10.96 -6.15 -16.60
C PRO A 68 12.35 -6.13 -15.95
N ASN A 69 12.63 -5.17 -15.08
CA ASN A 69 13.87 -5.03 -14.32
C ASN A 69 13.81 -5.67 -12.93
N SER A 70 12.71 -6.30 -12.56
CA SER A 70 12.64 -7.06 -11.32
C SER A 70 13.26 -8.42 -11.53
N ASP A 71 14.21 -8.82 -10.68
CA ASP A 71 14.79 -10.18 -10.65
C ASP A 71 13.72 -11.29 -10.52
N ILE A 72 12.50 -10.91 -10.17
CA ILE A 72 11.33 -11.75 -10.01
C ILE A 72 10.98 -12.53 -11.29
N LEU A 73 11.17 -11.90 -12.45
CA LEU A 73 10.81 -12.51 -13.73
C LEU A 73 12.02 -13.07 -14.49
N ALA A 74 13.22 -12.89 -13.96
CA ALA A 74 14.45 -13.42 -14.56
C ALA A 74 14.53 -14.97 -14.49
N THR A 75 13.76 -15.59 -13.62
CA THR A 75 13.75 -17.06 -13.48
C THR A 75 12.68 -17.69 -14.35
N LYS A 76 13.07 -18.35 -15.45
CA LYS A 76 12.17 -19.20 -16.23
C LYS A 76 11.61 -20.32 -15.33
N PRO A 77 10.29 -20.50 -15.30
CA PRO A 77 9.75 -21.74 -14.73
C PRO A 77 10.32 -22.94 -15.50
N PRO A 78 10.72 -24.01 -14.83
CA PRO A 78 11.45 -25.12 -15.46
C PRO A 78 10.69 -25.88 -16.54
N SER A 79 9.40 -25.66 -16.72
CA SER A 79 8.56 -26.40 -17.68
C SER A 79 7.67 -25.53 -18.56
N SER A 80 7.78 -24.20 -18.52
CA SER A 80 6.90 -23.35 -19.33
C SER A 80 7.41 -23.15 -20.75
N LYS A 81 6.51 -23.25 -21.72
CA LYS A 81 6.75 -22.85 -23.11
C LYS A 81 6.76 -21.33 -23.31
N LEU A 82 6.81 -20.55 -22.24
CA LEU A 82 6.84 -19.09 -22.26
C LEU A 82 8.19 -18.61 -22.81
N LYS A 83 8.13 -17.75 -23.79
CA LYS A 83 9.31 -17.35 -24.57
C LYS A 83 10.22 -16.38 -23.81
N THR A 84 9.64 -15.49 -22.96
CA THR A 84 10.42 -14.50 -22.17
C THR A 84 9.73 -14.15 -20.85
N PRO A 85 10.47 -13.66 -19.82
CA PRO A 85 9.87 -13.12 -18.60
C PRO A 85 8.90 -11.95 -18.82
N ASN A 86 9.13 -11.16 -19.87
CA ASN A 86 8.25 -10.02 -20.24
C ASN A 86 6.85 -10.48 -20.65
N ASP A 87 6.70 -11.71 -21.18
CA ASP A 87 5.40 -12.25 -21.57
C ASP A 87 4.44 -12.46 -20.38
N LEU A 88 4.97 -12.53 -19.15
CA LEU A 88 4.19 -12.73 -17.91
C LEU A 88 3.82 -11.43 -17.22
N SER A 89 4.70 -10.45 -17.24
CA SER A 89 4.52 -9.21 -16.46
C SER A 89 3.48 -8.28 -17.10
N GLU A 90 3.50 -8.12 -18.39
CA GLU A 90 2.64 -7.15 -19.08
C GLU A 90 1.14 -7.46 -18.93
N PRO A 91 0.65 -8.70 -19.19
CA PRO A 91 -0.75 -9.03 -18.98
C PRO A 91 -1.20 -8.87 -17.52
N LEU A 92 -0.34 -9.21 -16.56
CA LEU A 92 -0.67 -9.05 -15.14
C LEU A 92 -0.68 -7.57 -14.72
N GLN A 93 0.30 -6.78 -15.15
CA GLN A 93 0.33 -5.34 -14.92
C GLN A 93 -0.92 -4.66 -15.49
N LYS A 94 -1.30 -5.01 -16.71
CA LYS A 94 -2.52 -4.51 -17.35
C LYS A 94 -3.76 -4.89 -16.54
N ALA A 95 -3.89 -6.15 -16.11
CA ALA A 95 -5.02 -6.61 -15.31
C ALA A 95 -5.09 -5.88 -13.94
N LEU A 96 -3.94 -5.61 -13.31
CA LEU A 96 -3.86 -4.84 -12.07
C LEU A 96 -4.33 -3.39 -12.26
N LEU A 97 -3.94 -2.75 -13.37
CA LEU A 97 -4.37 -1.39 -13.70
C LEU A 97 -5.87 -1.32 -14.02
N GLU A 98 -6.38 -2.23 -14.82
CA GLU A 98 -7.81 -2.34 -15.12
C GLU A 98 -8.62 -2.54 -13.84
N ARG A 99 -8.12 -3.40 -12.94
CA ARG A 99 -8.75 -3.64 -11.66
C ARG A 99 -8.77 -2.41 -10.76
N LEU A 100 -7.66 -1.66 -10.73
CA LEU A 100 -7.61 -0.40 -9.99
C LEU A 100 -8.61 0.62 -10.56
N ALA A 101 -8.71 0.75 -11.87
CA ALA A 101 -9.66 1.66 -12.50
C ALA A 101 -11.12 1.28 -12.19
N LEU A 102 -11.46 -0.03 -12.23
CA LEU A 102 -12.76 -0.55 -11.79
C LEU A 102 -13.05 -0.19 -10.34
N HIS A 103 -12.07 -0.40 -9.45
CA HIS A 103 -12.22 -0.05 -8.03
C HIS A 103 -12.47 1.45 -7.85
N LEU A 104 -11.67 2.29 -8.50
CA LEU A 104 -11.81 3.75 -8.42
C LEU A 104 -13.12 4.27 -9.02
N ALA A 105 -13.73 3.56 -9.96
CA ALA A 105 -15.06 3.90 -10.47
C ALA A 105 -16.19 3.42 -9.55
N ALA A 106 -15.97 2.35 -8.78
CA ALA A 106 -16.98 1.74 -7.91
C ALA A 106 -17.12 2.39 -6.52
N ILE A 107 -16.18 3.28 -6.13
CA ILE A 107 -16.17 3.92 -4.81
C ILE A 107 -16.93 5.25 -4.81
N ASP A 108 -17.32 5.70 -3.61
CA ASP A 108 -17.91 7.03 -3.41
C ASP A 108 -16.87 8.14 -3.61
N HIS A 109 -17.28 9.20 -4.28
CA HIS A 109 -16.45 10.37 -4.53
C HIS A 109 -17.02 11.63 -3.88
N TRP A 110 -16.11 12.54 -3.49
CA TRP A 110 -16.48 13.85 -3.02
C TRP A 110 -17.30 14.62 -4.06
N VAL A 111 -18.30 15.32 -3.60
CA VAL A 111 -18.95 16.37 -4.42
C VAL A 111 -18.01 17.57 -4.55
N SER A 112 -18.15 18.31 -5.65
CA SER A 112 -17.23 19.44 -5.98
C SER A 112 -17.10 20.49 -4.88
N GLU A 113 -18.18 20.71 -4.12
CA GLU A 113 -18.24 21.71 -3.04
C GLU A 113 -17.44 21.31 -1.80
N ARG A 114 -17.21 20.00 -1.60
CA ARG A 114 -16.51 19.46 -0.42
C ARG A 114 -15.21 18.75 -0.74
N GLY A 115 -14.94 18.50 -2.01
CA GLY A 115 -13.77 17.78 -2.50
C GLY A 115 -12.51 18.64 -2.64
N PRO A 116 -11.51 18.13 -3.37
CA PRO A 116 -10.24 18.79 -3.58
C PRO A 116 -10.37 20.21 -4.10
N ARG A 117 -9.58 21.11 -3.53
CA ARG A 117 -9.56 22.55 -3.89
C ARG A 117 -8.38 22.84 -4.81
N TYR A 118 -8.65 23.50 -5.93
CA TYR A 118 -7.64 23.83 -6.95
C TYR A 118 -7.33 25.33 -7.01
N ASN A 119 -8.24 26.19 -6.54
CA ASN A 119 -8.07 27.65 -6.50
C ASN A 119 -7.57 28.10 -5.13
N VAL A 120 -6.40 27.59 -4.74
CA VAL A 120 -5.77 27.95 -3.48
C VAL A 120 -4.80 29.09 -3.72
N ASP A 121 -4.93 30.17 -2.94
CA ASP A 121 -3.98 31.27 -2.99
C ASP A 121 -2.64 30.83 -2.40
N THR A 122 -1.66 30.72 -3.27
CA THR A 122 -0.27 30.37 -2.88
C THR A 122 0.61 31.61 -2.68
N ARG A 123 0.05 32.82 -2.83
CA ARG A 123 0.76 34.10 -2.69
C ARG A 123 0.83 34.56 -1.23
N LEU A 124 1.19 33.67 -0.34
CA LEU A 124 1.50 34.02 1.06
C LEU A 124 2.90 34.66 1.12
N ASP A 125 3.13 35.69 0.28
CA ASP A 125 4.46 36.28 0.02
C ASP A 125 5.07 36.98 1.24
N SER A 126 4.30 37.24 2.28
CA SER A 126 4.75 37.95 3.49
C SER A 126 5.02 37.02 4.71
N LEU A 127 4.74 35.73 4.61
CA LEU A 127 5.00 34.82 5.70
C LEU A 127 6.25 34.00 5.37
N ASP A 128 7.21 34.00 6.28
CA ASP A 128 8.32 33.05 6.23
C ASP A 128 7.78 31.63 6.07
N MET A 129 8.07 31.02 4.93
CA MET A 129 7.61 29.69 4.57
C MET A 129 8.37 28.63 5.36
N THR A 130 8.23 28.67 6.67
CA THR A 130 8.88 27.72 7.55
C THR A 130 8.02 26.47 7.69
N MET A 131 8.68 25.33 7.88
CA MET A 131 8.00 24.08 8.27
C MET A 131 7.21 24.24 9.57
N GLY A 132 7.63 25.18 10.43
CA GLY A 132 6.89 25.57 11.61
C GLY A 132 5.49 26.08 11.29
N ASN A 133 5.33 26.91 10.26
CA ASN A 133 4.03 27.44 9.84
C ASN A 133 3.13 26.35 9.26
N TYR A 134 3.69 25.41 8.47
CA TYR A 134 2.94 24.25 7.99
C TYR A 134 2.46 23.38 9.18
N THR A 135 3.38 22.99 10.05
CA THR A 135 3.09 22.19 11.26
C THR A 135 2.05 22.87 12.14
N GLN A 136 2.21 24.19 12.38
CA GLN A 136 1.28 24.96 13.18
C GLN A 136 -0.12 25.02 12.55
N SER A 137 -0.21 25.16 11.22
CA SER A 137 -1.47 25.15 10.49
C SER A 137 -2.19 23.82 10.60
N ILE A 138 -1.46 22.70 10.52
CA ILE A 138 -2.01 21.36 10.77
C ILE A 138 -2.56 21.26 12.20
N ARG A 139 -1.78 21.61 13.22
CA ARG A 139 -2.18 21.52 14.63
C ARG A 139 -3.35 22.46 14.99
N LYS A 140 -3.43 23.61 14.36
CA LYS A 140 -4.55 24.54 14.50
C LYS A 140 -5.79 24.16 13.69
N GLN A 141 -5.73 23.05 12.98
CA GLN A 141 -6.79 22.58 12.08
C GLN A 141 -7.16 23.61 10.99
N ALA A 142 -6.19 24.43 10.58
CA ALA A 142 -6.34 25.47 9.56
C ALA A 142 -6.05 24.88 8.16
N GLN A 143 -6.98 24.08 7.65
CA GLN A 143 -6.82 23.28 6.43
C GLN A 143 -6.34 24.09 5.23
N MET A 144 -6.95 25.25 4.94
CA MET A 144 -6.58 26.06 3.76
C MET A 144 -5.17 26.64 3.88
N SER A 145 -4.77 27.09 5.07
CA SER A 145 -3.40 27.54 5.31
C SER A 145 -2.40 26.41 5.18
N ALA A 146 -2.68 25.24 5.77
CA ALA A 146 -1.83 24.07 5.66
C ALA A 146 -1.68 23.61 4.19
N LEU A 147 -2.77 23.61 3.42
CA LEU A 147 -2.74 23.29 1.98
C LEU A 147 -1.89 24.29 1.19
N SER A 148 -2.04 25.60 1.47
CA SER A 148 -1.24 26.65 0.80
C SER A 148 0.26 26.43 1.05
N PHE A 149 0.65 26.12 2.29
CA PHE A 149 2.04 25.77 2.62
C PHE A 149 2.50 24.48 1.93
N ALA A 150 1.67 23.43 1.94
CA ALA A 150 2.01 22.15 1.31
C ALA A 150 2.24 22.29 -0.20
N LEU A 151 1.36 23.04 -0.90
CA LEU A 151 1.46 23.29 -2.34
C LEU A 151 2.74 24.06 -2.69
N ARG A 152 3.08 25.08 -1.93
CA ARG A 152 4.27 25.87 -2.17
C ARG A 152 5.56 25.07 -1.89
N LEU A 153 5.64 24.41 -0.74
CA LEU A 153 6.79 23.57 -0.36
C LEU A 153 7.00 22.44 -1.36
N GLY A 154 5.93 21.75 -1.76
CA GLY A 154 6.02 20.62 -2.68
C GLY A 154 6.36 20.99 -4.11
N SER A 155 5.99 22.22 -4.57
CA SER A 155 6.19 22.63 -5.97
C SER A 155 7.48 23.39 -6.22
N ARG A 156 8.03 24.11 -5.24
CA ARG A 156 9.10 25.07 -5.50
C ARG A 156 10.33 24.96 -4.61
N GLU A 157 10.14 24.70 -3.32
CA GLU A 157 11.21 24.99 -2.38
C GLU A 157 11.88 23.77 -1.81
N ASP A 158 11.12 22.78 -1.33
CA ASP A 158 11.75 21.62 -0.69
C ASP A 158 10.80 20.42 -0.53
N PRO A 159 10.62 19.58 -1.56
CA PRO A 159 9.80 18.39 -1.46
C PRO A 159 10.32 17.39 -0.42
N VAL A 160 11.61 17.39 -0.10
CA VAL A 160 12.19 16.53 0.95
C VAL A 160 11.66 16.98 2.31
N ARG A 161 11.74 18.27 2.58
CA ARG A 161 11.27 18.86 3.84
C ARG A 161 9.77 18.63 4.05
N LEU A 162 8.95 18.82 3.00
CA LEU A 162 7.51 18.51 3.08
C LEU A 162 7.28 17.02 3.42
N ARG A 163 7.97 16.11 2.73
CA ARG A 163 7.82 14.67 2.97
C ARG A 163 8.22 14.27 4.38
N ARG A 164 9.34 14.77 4.87
CA ARG A 164 9.84 14.46 6.20
C ARG A 164 8.96 15.02 7.31
N THR A 165 8.52 16.27 7.18
CA THR A 165 7.60 16.86 8.15
C THR A 165 6.27 16.13 8.18
N THR A 166 5.72 15.78 7.00
CA THR A 166 4.50 14.98 6.91
C THR A 166 4.67 13.62 7.59
N ALA A 167 5.77 12.91 7.34
CA ALA A 167 6.06 11.62 7.97
C ALA A 167 6.21 11.74 9.49
N SER A 168 6.86 12.80 9.97
CA SER A 168 7.00 13.08 11.40
C SER A 168 5.65 13.36 12.07
N LEU A 169 4.83 14.23 11.49
CA LEU A 169 3.48 14.52 11.98
C LEU A 169 2.59 13.28 12.01
N ALA A 170 2.64 12.48 10.94
CA ALA A 170 1.88 11.23 10.85
C ALA A 170 2.32 10.18 11.89
N ALA A 171 3.58 10.21 12.31
CA ALA A 171 4.12 9.28 13.30
C ALA A 171 3.71 9.63 14.74
N GLU A 172 3.24 10.85 15.01
CA GLU A 172 2.89 11.27 16.38
C GLU A 172 1.74 10.44 16.94
N ASP A 173 0.72 10.18 16.15
CA ASP A 173 -0.42 9.32 16.52
C ASP A 173 -0.81 8.41 15.35
N PRO A 174 -0.18 7.23 15.21
CA PRO A 174 -0.52 6.29 14.16
C PRO A 174 -1.86 5.59 14.37
N ASP A 175 -2.57 5.86 15.47
CA ASP A 175 -3.77 5.18 15.98
C ASP A 175 -3.59 3.67 16.26
N SER A 176 -4.65 2.99 16.74
CA SER A 176 -4.61 1.56 17.10
C SER A 176 -4.45 0.61 15.90
N LEU A 177 -4.76 1.07 14.67
CA LEU A 177 -4.65 0.29 13.44
C LEU A 177 -3.48 0.74 12.56
N GLY A 178 -2.79 1.82 12.94
CA GLY A 178 -1.69 2.38 12.17
C GLY A 178 -2.12 3.31 11.04
N HIS A 179 -3.41 3.59 10.84
CA HIS A 179 -3.90 4.41 9.73
C HIS A 179 -3.33 5.81 9.72
N GLY A 180 -3.11 6.42 10.92
CA GLY A 180 -2.51 7.74 11.06
C GLY A 180 -1.14 7.86 10.36
N PHE A 181 -0.42 6.74 10.22
CA PHE A 181 0.85 6.68 9.51
C PHE A 181 0.73 6.02 8.12
N ILE A 182 -0.05 4.94 7.99
CA ILE A 182 -0.19 4.17 6.75
C ILE A 182 -0.66 5.05 5.58
N MET A 183 -1.71 5.83 5.81
CA MET A 183 -2.33 6.64 4.77
C MET A 183 -1.43 7.80 4.30
N PRO A 184 -0.89 8.67 5.18
CA PRO A 184 0.02 9.72 4.76
C PRO A 184 1.28 9.19 4.05
N MET A 185 1.85 8.08 4.52
CA MET A 185 3.00 7.46 3.86
C MET A 185 2.66 6.95 2.46
N SER A 186 1.48 6.37 2.27
CA SER A 186 1.03 5.93 0.95
C SER A 186 0.87 7.11 -0.01
N LEU A 187 0.22 8.20 0.42
CA LEU A 187 0.04 9.41 -0.40
C LEU A 187 1.37 10.09 -0.73
N MET A 188 2.26 10.22 0.24
CA MET A 188 3.56 10.87 0.01
C MET A 188 4.46 10.07 -0.94
N THR A 189 4.35 8.75 -0.93
CA THR A 189 5.09 7.89 -1.86
C THR A 189 4.56 8.03 -3.28
N GLU A 190 3.24 8.18 -3.44
CA GLU A 190 2.56 8.27 -4.73
C GLU A 190 2.25 9.72 -5.16
N LEU A 191 2.84 10.71 -4.51
CA LEU A 191 2.63 12.12 -4.86
C LEU A 191 3.05 12.36 -6.32
N PRO A 192 2.10 12.71 -7.21
CA PRO A 192 2.41 13.01 -8.60
C PRO A 192 3.44 14.15 -8.73
N SER A 193 4.16 14.20 -9.87
CA SER A 193 4.98 15.37 -10.18
C SER A 193 4.12 16.65 -10.20
N SER A 194 4.69 17.78 -9.78
CA SER A 194 4.04 19.09 -9.87
C SER A 194 3.68 19.50 -11.29
N ASP A 195 4.28 18.87 -12.31
CA ASP A 195 3.93 19.05 -13.73
C ASP A 195 2.49 18.57 -14.01
N TYR A 196 2.01 17.60 -13.25
CA TYR A 196 0.60 17.16 -13.25
C TYR A 196 -0.20 17.98 -12.25
N LYS A 197 -0.39 19.27 -12.51
CA LYS A 197 -0.92 20.27 -11.57
C LYS A 197 -2.18 19.81 -10.80
N LEU A 198 -3.22 19.34 -11.48
CA LEU A 198 -4.48 18.97 -10.82
C LEU A 198 -4.34 17.70 -9.96
N PRO A 199 -3.75 16.59 -10.44
CA PRO A 199 -3.43 15.43 -9.60
C PRO A 199 -2.58 15.80 -8.37
N PHE A 200 -1.52 16.56 -8.55
CA PHE A 200 -0.65 17.01 -7.47
C PHE A 200 -1.41 17.79 -6.39
N GLN A 201 -2.24 18.76 -6.79
CA GLN A 201 -3.05 19.55 -5.87
C GLN A 201 -4.10 18.71 -5.14
N ALA A 202 -4.77 17.79 -5.84
CA ALA A 202 -5.78 16.93 -5.24
C ALA A 202 -5.18 16.00 -4.19
N VAL A 203 -4.02 15.38 -4.47
CA VAL A 203 -3.33 14.51 -3.51
C VAL A 203 -2.86 15.29 -2.28
N LEU A 204 -2.30 16.49 -2.47
CA LEU A 204 -1.90 17.34 -1.34
C LEU A 204 -3.11 17.85 -0.54
N TRP A 205 -4.23 18.16 -1.19
CA TRP A 205 -5.47 18.50 -0.49
C TRP A 205 -5.93 17.34 0.38
N HIS A 206 -5.98 16.14 -0.17
CA HIS A 206 -6.45 14.94 0.53
C HIS A 206 -5.54 14.59 1.73
N LEU A 207 -4.22 14.66 1.52
CA LEU A 207 -3.24 14.48 2.58
C LEU A 207 -3.40 15.52 3.70
N THR A 208 -3.55 16.80 3.33
CA THR A 208 -3.68 17.90 4.29
C THR A 208 -4.98 17.79 5.08
N ASP A 209 -6.09 17.47 4.40
CA ASP A 209 -7.39 17.22 5.05
C ASP A 209 -7.28 16.11 6.10
N TYR A 210 -6.61 15.01 5.75
CA TYR A 210 -6.40 13.90 6.66
C TYR A 210 -5.53 14.29 7.87
N LEU A 211 -4.39 14.94 7.65
CA LEU A 211 -3.47 15.35 8.73
C LEU A 211 -4.13 16.35 9.68
N VAL A 212 -4.87 17.33 9.16
CA VAL A 212 -5.59 18.32 9.95
C VAL A 212 -6.60 17.67 10.91
N ARG A 213 -7.20 16.56 10.52
CA ARG A 213 -8.16 15.82 11.36
C ARG A 213 -7.51 14.84 12.33
N LYS A 214 -6.34 14.29 11.99
CA LYS A 214 -5.71 13.18 12.72
C LYS A 214 -4.54 13.59 13.59
N VAL A 215 -3.76 14.59 13.20
CA VAL A 215 -2.59 15.02 13.98
C VAL A 215 -3.04 15.70 15.27
N PRO A 216 -2.49 15.30 16.43
CA PRO A 216 -2.82 15.92 17.72
C PRO A 216 -2.50 17.43 17.73
N GLN A 217 -3.35 18.22 18.41
CA GLN A 217 -3.11 19.66 18.57
C GLN A 217 -1.84 19.95 19.38
N LYS A 218 -1.48 19.04 20.28
CA LYS A 218 -0.23 19.08 21.02
C LYS A 218 0.60 17.84 20.68
N GLN A 219 1.91 18.05 20.57
CA GLN A 219 2.84 16.96 20.38
C GLN A 219 2.75 15.98 21.56
N PRO A 220 2.70 14.66 21.30
CA PRO A 220 2.68 13.67 22.37
C PRO A 220 3.95 13.72 23.25
N ASP A 221 3.77 13.49 24.55
CA ASP A 221 4.89 13.41 25.48
C ASP A 221 5.86 12.30 25.06
N GLY A 222 7.14 12.61 25.08
CA GLY A 222 8.21 11.70 24.70
C GLY A 222 8.46 11.56 23.19
N PHE A 223 7.58 12.08 22.33
CA PHE A 223 7.84 12.14 20.89
C PHE A 223 8.89 13.19 20.57
N LYS A 224 9.89 12.82 19.76
CA LYS A 224 10.97 13.73 19.35
C LYS A 224 10.79 14.17 17.92
N ILE A 225 10.83 15.47 17.68
CA ILE A 225 10.87 16.03 16.33
C ILE A 225 12.34 16.14 15.88
N ASP A 226 12.60 15.82 14.64
CA ASP A 226 13.92 16.01 14.04
C ASP A 226 14.13 17.47 13.64
N ASP A 227 15.20 18.07 14.11
CA ASP A 227 15.54 19.45 13.76
C ASP A 227 16.15 19.59 12.36
N GLN A 228 16.59 18.46 11.75
CA GLN A 228 17.22 18.43 10.44
C GLN A 228 16.25 17.89 9.36
N MET A 229 15.23 18.67 9.05
CA MET A 229 14.20 18.29 8.07
C MET A 229 14.58 18.63 6.62
N ASP A 230 15.66 19.36 6.38
CA ASP A 230 16.11 19.83 5.06
C ASP A 230 16.77 18.75 4.20
N ARG A 231 17.09 17.61 4.79
CA ARG A 231 17.69 16.45 4.11
C ARG A 231 17.10 15.15 4.61
N MET A 232 17.22 14.08 3.82
CA MET A 232 16.81 12.75 4.25
C MET A 232 17.65 12.31 5.46
N ALA A 233 17.02 11.67 6.44
CA ALA A 233 17.74 11.04 7.55
C ALA A 233 18.58 9.85 7.03
N PRO A 234 19.64 9.47 7.74
CA PRO A 234 20.32 8.21 7.43
C PRO A 234 19.35 7.03 7.49
N PRO A 235 19.40 6.11 6.51
CA PRO A 235 18.57 4.90 6.55
C PRO A 235 18.78 4.12 7.84
N THR A 236 17.68 3.73 8.48
CA THR A 236 17.69 2.95 9.72
C THR A 236 17.55 1.47 9.43
N SER A 237 18.52 0.67 9.89
CA SER A 237 18.45 -0.79 9.76
C SER A 237 17.47 -1.38 10.76
N LEU A 238 16.53 -2.20 10.25
CA LEU A 238 15.57 -2.94 11.07
C LEU A 238 15.99 -4.38 11.38
N SER A 239 17.25 -4.75 11.10
CA SER A 239 17.72 -6.14 11.31
C SER A 239 17.56 -6.65 12.74
N LYS A 240 17.70 -5.79 13.75
CA LYS A 240 17.46 -6.13 15.17
C LYS A 240 15.97 -6.29 15.52
N HIS A 241 15.05 -5.85 14.67
CA HIS A 241 13.61 -5.88 14.89
C HIS A 241 12.88 -6.96 14.05
N LYS A 242 13.64 -7.83 13.35
CA LYS A 242 13.05 -8.89 12.49
C LYS A 242 12.03 -9.75 13.24
N SER A 243 12.28 -10.11 14.49
CA SER A 243 11.35 -10.90 15.30
C SER A 243 10.02 -10.18 15.52
N LEU A 244 10.04 -8.89 15.84
CA LEU A 244 8.82 -8.09 15.98
C LEU A 244 8.07 -7.98 14.65
N ILE A 245 8.78 -7.69 13.57
CA ILE A 245 8.19 -7.57 12.23
C ILE A 245 7.58 -8.91 11.79
N ALA A 246 8.30 -10.02 11.95
CA ALA A 246 7.76 -11.34 11.61
C ALA A 246 6.55 -11.72 12.49
N THR A 247 6.58 -11.34 13.77
CA THR A 247 5.42 -11.53 14.66
C THR A 247 4.23 -10.70 14.20
N SER A 248 4.42 -9.46 13.74
CA SER A 248 3.34 -8.61 13.21
C SER A 248 2.71 -9.18 11.93
N ILE A 249 3.45 -9.95 11.15
CA ILE A 249 2.94 -10.66 9.99
C ILE A 249 2.19 -11.92 10.40
N PHE A 250 2.63 -12.62 11.44
CA PHE A 250 1.94 -13.79 11.96
C PHE A 250 0.68 -13.40 12.74
N GLU A 251 0.77 -12.42 13.62
CA GLU A 251 -0.33 -11.84 14.40
C GLU A 251 -0.83 -10.55 13.72
N TYR A 252 -1.28 -10.66 12.47
CA TYR A 252 -1.50 -9.50 11.61
C TYR A 252 -2.68 -8.61 11.99
N GLY A 253 -3.40 -8.92 13.07
CA GLY A 253 -4.48 -8.09 13.58
C GLY A 253 -5.71 -8.07 12.68
N VAL A 254 -6.63 -7.16 12.96
CA VAL A 254 -7.82 -6.96 12.13
C VAL A 254 -7.39 -6.61 10.71
N LEU A 255 -7.86 -7.36 9.72
CA LEU A 255 -7.66 -7.11 8.28
C LEU A 255 -6.19 -6.92 7.85
N GLY A 256 -5.23 -7.41 8.63
CA GLY A 256 -3.81 -7.33 8.27
C GLY A 256 -3.09 -6.05 8.68
N HIS A 257 -3.71 -5.17 9.47
CA HIS A 257 -3.16 -3.86 9.81
C HIS A 257 -1.77 -3.89 10.44
N ASN A 258 -1.47 -4.85 11.32
CA ASN A 258 -0.13 -4.96 11.92
C ASN A 258 0.96 -5.16 10.86
N GLY A 259 0.71 -6.03 9.88
CA GLY A 259 1.66 -6.27 8.77
C GLY A 259 1.79 -5.06 7.84
N ILE A 260 0.69 -4.41 7.52
CA ILE A 260 0.67 -3.20 6.69
C ILE A 260 1.44 -2.07 7.39
N PHE A 261 1.20 -1.86 8.68
CA PHE A 261 1.89 -0.84 9.46
C PHE A 261 3.40 -1.12 9.57
N ALA A 262 3.79 -2.37 9.86
CA ALA A 262 5.19 -2.78 9.86
C ALA A 262 5.90 -2.48 8.53
N GLN A 263 5.24 -2.71 7.39
CA GLN A 263 5.81 -2.42 6.08
C GLN A 263 5.98 -0.91 5.86
N ARG A 264 5.04 -0.07 6.27
CA ARG A 264 5.17 1.40 6.14
C ARG A 264 6.29 1.94 7.03
N ILE A 265 6.47 1.40 8.24
CA ILE A 265 7.63 1.71 9.09
C ILE A 265 8.93 1.33 8.38
N ALA A 266 8.99 0.12 7.82
CA ALA A 266 10.17 -0.36 7.11
C ALA A 266 10.52 0.50 5.88
N ALA A 267 9.51 0.90 5.10
CA ALA A 267 9.71 1.78 3.95
C ALA A 267 10.23 3.16 4.36
N ALA A 268 9.65 3.75 5.40
CA ALA A 268 10.09 5.05 5.94
C ALA A 268 11.50 5.01 6.52
N ALA A 269 11.84 3.95 7.25
CA ALA A 269 13.17 3.71 7.81
C ALA A 269 14.24 3.55 6.70
N LYS A 270 13.94 2.75 5.67
CA LYS A 270 14.83 2.50 4.53
C LYS A 270 15.08 3.76 3.69
N SER A 271 14.05 4.56 3.48
CA SER A 271 14.14 5.79 2.68
C SER A 271 14.70 6.98 3.45
N GLY A 272 14.87 6.90 4.77
CA GLY A 272 15.29 8.03 5.61
C GLY A 272 14.22 9.13 5.73
N LEU A 273 12.95 8.81 5.51
CA LEU A 273 11.85 9.76 5.70
C LEU A 273 11.65 10.12 7.16
N VAL A 274 11.97 9.21 8.07
CA VAL A 274 11.93 9.44 9.52
C VAL A 274 13.27 9.11 10.15
N HIS A 275 13.59 9.76 11.26
CA HIS A 275 14.81 9.49 12.02
C HIS A 275 14.67 8.19 12.84
N SER A 276 15.81 7.60 13.25
CA SER A 276 15.84 6.33 13.99
C SER A 276 14.97 6.34 15.26
N TYR A 277 14.95 7.41 16.03
CA TYR A 277 14.09 7.50 17.21
C TYR A 277 12.59 7.53 16.89
N THR A 278 12.19 8.08 15.73
CA THR A 278 10.81 8.00 15.24
C THR A 278 10.48 6.58 14.80
N VAL A 279 11.44 5.86 14.21
CA VAL A 279 11.30 4.43 13.90
C VAL A 279 11.09 3.63 15.18
N ASP A 280 11.90 3.85 16.22
CA ASP A 280 11.75 3.18 17.52
C ASP A 280 10.37 3.47 18.12
N TRP A 281 9.91 4.73 18.10
CA TRP A 281 8.56 5.12 18.54
C TRP A 281 7.44 4.35 17.82
N LEU A 282 7.52 4.27 16.48
CA LEU A 282 6.54 3.55 15.66
C LEU A 282 6.57 2.04 15.91
N LEU A 283 7.76 1.45 16.14
CA LEU A 283 7.89 0.04 16.48
C LEU A 283 7.33 -0.28 17.87
N ASP A 284 7.45 0.64 18.83
CA ASP A 284 6.80 0.50 20.14
C ASP A 284 5.27 0.51 20.00
N ARG A 285 4.71 1.36 19.13
CA ARG A 285 3.27 1.36 18.82
C ARG A 285 2.84 0.06 18.13
N LEU A 286 3.63 -0.43 17.17
CA LEU A 286 3.39 -1.73 16.55
C LEU A 286 3.39 -2.86 17.59
N HIS A 287 4.34 -2.86 18.51
CA HIS A 287 4.40 -3.84 19.59
C HIS A 287 3.15 -3.79 20.50
N GLN A 288 2.70 -2.59 20.83
CA GLN A 288 1.46 -2.39 21.60
C GLN A 288 0.24 -2.92 20.85
N ASN A 289 0.14 -2.68 19.54
CA ASN A 289 -0.95 -3.18 18.69
C ASN A 289 -0.98 -4.71 18.59
N ILE A 290 0.18 -5.36 18.53
CA ILE A 290 0.27 -6.82 18.54
C ILE A 290 -0.21 -7.40 19.89
N GLY A 291 0.04 -6.70 20.99
CA GLY A 291 -0.41 -7.08 22.34
C GLY A 291 0.23 -8.36 22.90
N THR A 292 1.16 -8.98 22.16
CA THR A 292 1.87 -10.20 22.58
C THR A 292 3.37 -10.01 22.50
N LYS A 293 4.11 -10.78 23.31
CA LYS A 293 5.58 -10.79 23.23
C LYS A 293 6.04 -11.29 21.85
N PRO A 294 7.01 -10.62 21.22
CA PRO A 294 7.54 -11.08 19.94
C PRO A 294 8.00 -12.53 19.96
N LEU A 295 7.64 -13.29 18.93
CA LEU A 295 8.03 -14.69 18.77
C LEU A 295 9.54 -14.80 18.53
N THR A 296 10.16 -15.83 19.10
CA THR A 296 11.57 -16.14 18.84
C THR A 296 11.74 -16.73 17.43
N THR A 297 12.96 -16.68 16.88
CA THR A 297 13.28 -17.29 15.58
C THR A 297 12.86 -18.76 15.51
N GLN A 298 13.03 -19.51 16.62
CA GLN A 298 12.62 -20.91 16.68
C GLN A 298 11.10 -21.08 16.61
N GLN A 299 10.33 -20.15 17.19
CA GLN A 299 8.86 -20.15 17.12
C GLN A 299 8.35 -19.72 15.74
N LEU A 300 9.15 -18.94 15.01
CA LEU A 300 8.87 -18.47 13.65
C LEU A 300 9.31 -19.47 12.56
N SER A 301 9.78 -20.67 12.91
CA SER A 301 10.07 -21.70 11.90
C SER A 301 8.80 -22.12 11.17
N ILE A 302 8.90 -22.28 9.84
CA ILE A 302 7.73 -22.51 8.99
C ILE A 302 6.94 -23.77 9.38
N GLU A 303 7.62 -24.84 9.80
CA GLU A 303 6.98 -26.11 10.20
C GLU A 303 6.13 -25.93 11.47
N LYS A 304 6.53 -25.02 12.37
CA LYS A 304 5.76 -24.69 13.57
C LYS A 304 4.61 -23.74 13.24
N LEU A 305 4.85 -22.76 12.36
CA LEU A 305 3.83 -21.80 11.97
C LEU A 305 2.70 -22.42 11.16
N ILE A 306 2.97 -23.42 10.33
CA ILE A 306 1.94 -24.17 9.61
C ILE A 306 0.94 -24.81 10.58
N ARG A 307 1.43 -25.35 11.70
CA ARG A 307 0.59 -25.99 12.72
C ARG A 307 -0.10 -25.04 13.67
N LYS A 308 0.40 -23.79 13.79
CA LYS A 308 -0.10 -22.79 14.70
C LYS A 308 -1.07 -21.87 13.97
N LYS A 309 -2.30 -21.73 14.47
CA LYS A 309 -3.22 -20.72 13.97
C LYS A 309 -2.78 -19.35 14.50
N PRO A 310 -2.82 -18.28 13.68
CA PRO A 310 -2.61 -16.92 14.16
C PRO A 310 -3.68 -16.56 15.18
N GLY A 311 -3.30 -15.77 16.21
CA GLY A 311 -4.22 -15.32 17.28
C GLY A 311 -5.18 -14.18 16.86
N THR A 312 -5.43 -14.02 15.58
CA THR A 312 -6.20 -12.93 15.02
C THR A 312 -7.66 -13.31 14.84
N ASN A 313 -8.53 -12.33 15.02
CA ASN A 313 -9.96 -12.51 14.83
C ASN A 313 -10.29 -12.43 13.31
N TRP A 314 -10.20 -13.57 12.65
CA TRP A 314 -10.46 -13.70 11.22
C TRP A 314 -11.95 -13.56 10.85
N ASP A 315 -12.84 -13.72 11.82
CA ASP A 315 -14.29 -13.76 11.60
C ASP A 315 -14.87 -12.41 11.15
N GLN A 316 -14.03 -11.35 11.17
CA GLN A 316 -14.44 -9.99 10.77
C GLN A 316 -14.23 -9.68 9.28
N LEU A 317 -13.71 -10.62 8.50
CA LEU A 317 -13.64 -10.41 7.04
C LEU A 317 -15.05 -10.50 6.45
N PRO A 318 -15.44 -9.53 5.60
CA PRO A 318 -16.78 -9.53 5.02
C PRO A 318 -17.01 -10.79 4.19
N SER A 319 -18.11 -11.49 4.44
CA SER A 319 -18.59 -12.57 3.59
C SER A 319 -19.20 -12.01 2.30
N GLY A 320 -19.00 -12.69 1.19
CA GLY A 320 -19.82 -12.48 -0.02
C GLY A 320 -19.29 -11.43 -0.98
N ILE A 321 -18.12 -11.65 -1.55
CA ILE A 321 -17.64 -10.89 -2.70
C ILE A 321 -17.60 -11.82 -3.91
N ASP A 322 -18.34 -11.45 -4.95
CA ASP A 322 -18.22 -12.12 -6.24
C ASP A 322 -16.86 -11.86 -6.86
N LEU A 323 -16.15 -12.93 -7.20
CA LEU A 323 -14.92 -12.83 -8.00
C LEU A 323 -15.33 -12.29 -9.37
N PRO A 324 -14.81 -11.13 -9.79
CA PRO A 324 -15.00 -10.70 -11.16
C PRO A 324 -14.48 -11.82 -12.06
N ASN A 325 -15.05 -11.92 -13.25
CA ASN A 325 -14.70 -12.94 -14.23
C ASN A 325 -13.29 -12.73 -14.78
N SER A 326 -12.30 -12.89 -13.90
CA SER A 326 -10.86 -12.83 -14.16
C SER A 326 -10.36 -14.08 -14.90
N GLY A 327 -11.29 -14.82 -15.51
CA GLY A 327 -11.03 -16.10 -16.12
C GLY A 327 -9.88 -16.13 -17.10
N LYS A 328 -9.63 -15.03 -17.83
CA LYS A 328 -8.49 -14.95 -18.75
C LYS A 328 -7.14 -14.90 -18.03
N VAL A 329 -7.00 -14.09 -16.99
CA VAL A 329 -5.74 -13.99 -16.23
C VAL A 329 -5.54 -15.23 -15.38
N ARG A 330 -6.59 -15.73 -14.73
CA ARG A 330 -6.56 -17.01 -14.01
C ARG A 330 -6.17 -18.17 -14.92
N LEU A 331 -6.80 -18.30 -16.10
CA LEU A 331 -6.50 -19.34 -17.07
C LEU A 331 -5.06 -19.22 -17.59
N TRP A 332 -4.59 -18.01 -17.77
CA TRP A 332 -3.23 -17.74 -18.20
C TRP A 332 -2.20 -18.10 -17.11
N LEU A 333 -2.44 -17.71 -15.86
CA LEU A 333 -1.62 -18.12 -14.72
C LEU A 333 -1.57 -19.64 -14.59
N VAL A 334 -2.71 -20.32 -14.66
CA VAL A 334 -2.80 -21.79 -14.60
C VAL A 334 -2.08 -22.45 -15.77
N LYS A 335 -2.21 -21.93 -16.99
CA LYS A 335 -1.49 -22.44 -18.18
C LYS A 335 0.02 -22.21 -18.12
N SER A 336 0.47 -21.24 -17.36
CA SER A 336 1.88 -20.89 -17.19
C SER A 336 2.51 -21.62 -16.02
N ALA A 337 1.71 -22.36 -15.27
CA ALA A 337 2.05 -22.84 -13.93
C ALA A 337 2.65 -24.24 -13.95
N THR A 338 3.60 -24.42 -13.06
CA THR A 338 4.08 -25.69 -12.54
C THR A 338 3.03 -26.32 -11.57
N ASP A 339 3.18 -27.58 -11.21
CA ASP A 339 2.22 -28.31 -10.34
C ASP A 339 1.80 -27.56 -9.07
N TYR A 340 2.67 -26.72 -8.49
CA TYR A 340 2.32 -25.99 -7.27
C TYR A 340 1.43 -24.78 -7.51
N TRP A 341 1.32 -24.28 -8.74
CA TRP A 341 0.33 -23.27 -9.10
C TRP A 341 -1.09 -23.80 -8.96
N ASP A 342 -1.32 -24.99 -9.50
CA ASP A 342 -2.60 -25.65 -9.37
C ASP A 342 -2.94 -25.90 -7.90
N LYS A 343 -1.96 -26.36 -7.12
CA LYS A 343 -2.06 -26.54 -5.68
C LYS A 343 -2.32 -25.23 -4.92
N MET A 344 -1.70 -24.13 -5.36
CA MET A 344 -1.92 -22.82 -4.77
C MET A 344 -3.32 -22.28 -5.07
N MET A 345 -3.88 -22.62 -6.24
CA MET A 345 -5.26 -22.24 -6.60
C MET A 345 -6.31 -23.09 -5.86
N ASP A 346 -5.96 -24.27 -5.37
CA ASP A 346 -6.80 -25.10 -4.49
C ASP A 346 -6.72 -24.62 -3.03
N LEU A 347 -7.26 -23.44 -2.78
CA LEU A 347 -7.19 -22.80 -1.46
C LEU A 347 -8.00 -23.55 -0.39
N GLU A 348 -8.98 -24.37 -0.77
CA GLU A 348 -9.84 -25.08 0.18
C GLU A 348 -9.14 -26.31 0.78
N ALA A 349 -8.33 -27.01 -0.02
CA ALA A 349 -7.68 -28.22 0.40
C ALA A 349 -6.54 -28.04 1.42
N GLY A 350 -6.04 -26.79 1.59
CA GLY A 350 -4.88 -26.53 2.47
C GLY A 350 -3.55 -27.08 1.92
N VAL A 351 -3.57 -27.60 0.70
CA VAL A 351 -2.41 -28.25 0.06
C VAL A 351 -1.23 -27.31 -0.09
N PHE A 352 -1.50 -26.02 -0.30
CA PHE A 352 -0.41 -25.02 -0.43
C PHE A 352 0.42 -24.91 0.86
N GLU A 353 -0.20 -24.99 2.04
CA GLU A 353 0.53 -24.94 3.32
C GLU A 353 1.51 -26.12 3.43
N GLU A 354 1.13 -27.29 2.92
CA GLU A 354 1.96 -28.51 2.98
C GLU A 354 3.18 -28.42 2.04
N VAL A 355 3.07 -27.71 0.92
CA VAL A 355 4.17 -27.60 -0.07
C VAL A 355 5.10 -26.41 0.17
N ILE A 356 4.74 -25.45 1.03
CA ILE A 356 5.57 -24.28 1.32
C ILE A 356 7.02 -24.65 1.71
N PRO A 357 7.28 -25.66 2.57
CA PRO A 357 8.64 -26.03 2.94
C PRO A 357 9.51 -26.48 1.75
N ASP A 358 8.88 -27.01 0.70
CA ASP A 358 9.56 -27.59 -0.46
C ASP A 358 9.75 -26.60 -1.61
N ILE A 359 9.21 -25.37 -1.50
CA ILE A 359 9.35 -24.34 -2.53
C ILE A 359 10.80 -23.89 -2.63
N SER A 360 11.39 -24.04 -3.80
CA SER A 360 12.77 -23.65 -4.04
C SER A 360 12.90 -22.12 -4.14
N LYS A 361 14.10 -21.60 -3.84
CA LYS A 361 14.37 -20.15 -3.90
C LYS A 361 14.03 -19.50 -5.25
N LYS A 362 14.22 -20.23 -6.35
CA LYS A 362 13.95 -19.77 -7.72
C LYS A 362 12.46 -19.65 -8.03
N ASP A 363 11.58 -20.29 -7.25
CA ASP A 363 10.16 -20.36 -7.50
C ASP A 363 9.36 -19.30 -6.70
N TRP A 364 9.98 -18.66 -5.69
CA TRP A 364 9.34 -17.60 -4.92
C TRP A 364 8.80 -16.43 -5.75
N PRO A 365 9.50 -15.95 -6.80
CA PRO A 365 8.94 -14.90 -7.66
C PRO A 365 7.62 -15.29 -8.30
N ILE A 366 7.45 -16.54 -8.67
CA ILE A 366 6.24 -17.07 -9.28
C ILE A 366 5.10 -17.10 -8.26
N VAL A 367 5.38 -17.60 -7.04
CA VAL A 367 4.41 -17.62 -5.93
C VAL A 367 3.95 -16.20 -5.60
N LYS A 368 4.87 -15.24 -5.52
CA LYS A 368 4.56 -13.83 -5.31
C LYS A 368 3.63 -13.28 -6.40
N ALA A 369 3.97 -13.49 -7.68
CA ALA A 369 3.17 -13.02 -8.81
C ALA A 369 1.74 -13.60 -8.79
N ALA A 370 1.60 -14.89 -8.43
CA ALA A 370 0.29 -15.53 -8.28
C ALA A 370 -0.51 -14.92 -7.15
N GLN A 371 0.10 -14.73 -5.99
CA GLN A 371 -0.58 -14.14 -4.85
C GLN A 371 -0.99 -12.68 -5.13
N TYR A 372 -0.18 -11.92 -5.88
CA TYR A 372 -0.57 -10.59 -6.36
C TYR A 372 -1.81 -10.66 -7.26
N ALA A 373 -1.78 -11.55 -8.25
CA ALA A 373 -2.92 -11.74 -9.13
C ALA A 373 -4.20 -12.13 -8.37
N MET A 374 -4.08 -13.11 -7.46
CA MET A 374 -5.22 -13.58 -6.67
C MET A 374 -5.80 -12.50 -5.77
N SER A 375 -4.96 -11.72 -5.10
CA SER A 375 -5.40 -10.65 -4.20
C SER A 375 -6.11 -9.52 -4.96
N ALA A 376 -5.57 -9.12 -6.10
CA ALA A 376 -6.08 -7.98 -6.87
C ALA A 376 -7.31 -8.33 -7.71
N LEU A 377 -7.40 -9.55 -8.22
CA LEU A 377 -8.50 -9.97 -9.10
C LEU A 377 -9.75 -10.41 -8.31
N ASN A 378 -9.65 -10.52 -7.00
CA ASN A 378 -10.75 -10.91 -6.11
C ASN A 378 -11.72 -9.77 -5.76
N GLY A 379 -11.78 -8.77 -6.54
CA GLY A 379 -12.90 -7.90 -6.68
C GLY A 379 -13.22 -6.84 -5.67
N ALA A 380 -14.14 -6.19 -5.51
CA ALA A 380 -14.86 -5.14 -4.80
C ALA A 380 -14.09 -4.36 -3.71
N SER A 381 -14.58 -3.19 -3.36
CA SER A 381 -14.05 -2.26 -2.35
C SER A 381 -13.72 -2.90 -0.99
N ARG A 382 -14.37 -4.00 -0.65
CA ARG A 382 -14.14 -4.74 0.60
C ARG A 382 -12.88 -5.62 0.59
N ALA A 383 -12.29 -5.87 -0.60
CA ALA A 383 -11.04 -6.62 -0.75
C ALA A 383 -9.77 -5.77 -0.58
N SER A 384 -9.91 -4.48 -0.32
CA SER A 384 -8.80 -3.53 -0.23
C SER A 384 -7.67 -4.03 0.66
N HIS A 385 -8.00 -4.50 1.84
CA HIS A 385 -7.02 -4.97 2.82
C HIS A 385 -6.24 -6.21 2.37
N VAL A 386 -6.87 -7.11 1.59
CA VAL A 386 -6.18 -8.28 1.03
C VAL A 386 -5.08 -7.85 0.06
N ILE A 387 -5.39 -6.88 -0.82
CA ILE A 387 -4.41 -6.31 -1.76
C ILE A 387 -3.28 -5.62 -0.99
N ILE A 388 -3.64 -4.75 -0.05
CA ILE A 388 -2.68 -3.95 0.71
C ILE A 388 -1.77 -4.85 1.54
N PHE A 389 -2.35 -5.83 2.24
CA PHE A 389 -1.60 -6.79 3.05
C PHE A 389 -0.67 -7.65 2.20
N THR A 390 -1.15 -8.19 1.08
CA THR A 390 -0.34 -9.02 0.18
C THR A 390 0.90 -8.26 -0.31
N GLN A 391 0.72 -7.02 -0.77
CA GLN A 391 1.84 -6.18 -1.19
C GLN A 391 2.80 -5.89 -0.03
N ALA A 392 2.25 -5.52 1.13
CA ALA A 392 3.06 -5.17 2.30
C ALA A 392 3.94 -6.34 2.76
N VAL A 393 3.39 -7.53 2.85
CA VAL A 393 4.09 -8.73 3.32
C VAL A 393 5.22 -9.12 2.35
N TRP A 394 4.96 -9.14 1.04
CA TRP A 394 5.99 -9.44 0.05
C TRP A 394 7.09 -8.36 -0.01
N SER A 395 6.73 -7.09 0.18
CA SER A 395 7.72 -6.01 0.28
C SER A 395 8.66 -6.18 1.49
N LEU A 396 8.17 -6.69 2.62
CA LEU A 396 9.01 -7.01 3.79
C LEU A 396 9.94 -8.21 3.51
N ALA A 397 9.47 -9.21 2.78
CA ALA A 397 10.28 -10.34 2.37
C ALA A 397 11.42 -9.92 1.42
N GLU A 398 11.14 -9.06 0.45
CA GLU A 398 12.16 -8.48 -0.45
C GLU A 398 13.22 -7.65 0.28
N GLN A 399 12.84 -7.00 1.36
CA GLN A 399 13.78 -6.28 2.22
C GLN A 399 14.56 -7.21 3.16
N GLY A 400 14.32 -8.54 3.12
CA GLY A 400 14.95 -9.53 3.98
C GLY A 400 14.59 -9.37 5.46
N LEU A 401 13.44 -8.76 5.76
CA LEU A 401 12.94 -8.58 7.12
C LEU A 401 12.12 -9.77 7.61
N ILE A 402 11.54 -10.53 6.69
CA ILE A 402 10.89 -11.82 6.92
C ILE A 402 11.31 -12.82 5.84
N ASP A 403 11.05 -14.10 6.05
CA ASP A 403 11.30 -15.13 5.06
C ASP A 403 10.15 -15.20 4.04
N ASN A 404 10.48 -15.60 2.80
CA ASN A 404 9.50 -15.80 1.73
C ASN A 404 8.44 -16.84 2.09
N SER A 405 8.82 -17.89 2.81
CA SER A 405 7.89 -18.92 3.29
C SER A 405 6.85 -18.38 4.26
N LEU A 406 7.26 -17.49 5.19
CA LEU A 406 6.32 -16.80 6.08
C LEU A 406 5.40 -15.87 5.28
N ALA A 407 5.95 -15.13 4.33
CA ALA A 407 5.17 -14.25 3.45
C ALA A 407 4.10 -15.05 2.70
N ALA A 408 4.51 -16.10 2.00
CA ALA A 408 3.61 -16.96 1.23
C ALA A 408 2.51 -17.60 2.10
N LEU A 409 2.87 -18.10 3.29
CA LEU A 409 1.94 -18.71 4.23
C LEU A 409 0.85 -17.71 4.68
N GLN A 410 1.25 -16.53 5.11
CA GLN A 410 0.29 -15.57 5.66
C GLN A 410 -0.60 -14.95 4.59
N VAL A 411 -0.06 -14.68 3.41
CA VAL A 411 -0.87 -14.22 2.26
C VAL A 411 -1.85 -15.33 1.84
N HIS A 412 -1.41 -16.58 1.77
CA HIS A 412 -2.30 -17.72 1.47
C HIS A 412 -3.44 -17.82 2.49
N ARG A 413 -3.15 -17.72 3.78
CA ARG A 413 -4.15 -17.74 4.85
C ARG A 413 -5.14 -16.58 4.72
N MET A 414 -4.67 -15.38 4.43
CA MET A 414 -5.52 -14.21 4.18
C MET A 414 -6.45 -14.46 2.98
N LEU A 415 -5.91 -14.94 1.86
CA LEU A 415 -6.68 -15.28 0.66
C LEU A 415 -7.73 -16.37 0.94
N LYS A 416 -7.31 -17.45 1.60
CA LYS A 416 -8.18 -18.57 1.96
C LYS A 416 -9.35 -18.14 2.82
N GLN A 417 -9.10 -17.32 3.82
CA GLN A 417 -10.13 -16.82 4.70
C GLN A 417 -11.09 -15.89 3.97
N TYR A 418 -10.56 -15.01 3.13
CA TYR A 418 -11.34 -14.10 2.33
C TYR A 418 -12.25 -14.82 1.33
N LEU A 419 -11.81 -15.97 0.76
CA LEU A 419 -12.58 -16.77 -0.18
C LEU A 419 -13.55 -17.75 0.52
N LYS A 420 -13.32 -18.11 1.79
CA LYS A 420 -14.23 -19.01 2.54
C LYS A 420 -15.56 -18.37 2.93
N GLY A 421 -15.66 -17.07 2.90
CA GLY A 421 -16.92 -16.33 3.15
C GLY A 421 -17.91 -16.39 1.98
N ARG A 422 -17.69 -17.30 1.04
CA ARG A 422 -18.55 -17.64 -0.10
C ARG A 422 -19.22 -18.98 0.14
#